data_609481823125cbc098b5523ceaa331df
#
_entry.id   609481823125cbc098b5523ceaa331df
#
_cell.length_a   1.000
_cell.length_b   1.000
_cell.length_c   1.000
_cell.angle_alpha   90.00
_cell.angle_beta   90.00
_cell.angle_gamma   90.00
#
_symmetry.space_group_name_H-M   'P 1'
#
loop_
_entity.id
_entity.type
_entity.pdbx_description
1 polymer ?
#
loop_
_entity_poly.entity_id
_entity_poly.type
_entity_poly.pdbx_seq_one_letter_code
_entity_poly.pdbx_strand_id
1 'polypeptide(L)'
;MNAEFRKLARLSGPMIATQFFIMGMGFVDTAMSGQYSSLDLAGVALGGVILWPLFMLFSGVLTALTPMVAQAVGSENRTSVGPLIRQGAWIALIFGGMLFTLVRFAEPIFVLFQVPEDVIVIAIAYLSAASWGLPAVVLYVTLRYACEGLGQTVLPMLIAGSTLPVNAALNYVLIYGVFGLPELGGEGCGWATAITMWFELSVMLLVIKRPWLLDTGLLDRFDWPRFDPMSSIFRVGVPIGLTLFLEMTVFALISLLVGSIGVTAIGANTIAGNLNWFVFVIPMSLGSAASIRVGFYVGAKDYQAAAQVARLTIFVSAAYAFLAFAVLILGRDDLPKIYSSDAEVVALTADLLLIVACYQLFDCTQATLIGILRGYKDTKIPMFISWSGYWLLALPVGLILGWGLLGPNWGVLGFWVGLGLGVAWIAGFALLRVIQTSKNVERIERFAAV
;
A
#
# COMPACT_ATOMS: atom_id res chain seq x y z
N MET A 1 15.43 -23.22 10.49
CA MET A 1 14.02 -22.77 10.43
C MET A 1 13.69 -21.76 11.54
N ASN A 2 13.91 -22.06 12.82
CA ASN A 2 13.59 -21.12 13.92
C ASN A 2 14.34 -19.78 13.88
N ALA A 3 15.60 -19.77 13.44
CA ALA A 3 16.37 -18.52 13.34
C ALA A 3 15.87 -17.59 12.22
N GLU A 4 15.52 -18.15 11.07
CA GLU A 4 14.96 -17.35 9.96
C GLU A 4 13.53 -16.86 10.27
N PHE A 5 12.71 -17.66 10.93
CA PHE A 5 11.41 -17.23 11.41
C PHE A 5 11.52 -16.03 12.36
N ARG A 6 12.46 -16.05 13.32
CA ARG A 6 12.69 -14.92 14.22
C ARG A 6 13.14 -13.65 13.47
N LYS A 7 14.02 -13.80 12.45
CA LYS A 7 14.44 -12.67 11.63
C LYS A 7 13.29 -12.09 10.82
N LEU A 8 12.47 -12.96 10.21
CA LEU A 8 11.29 -12.56 9.46
C LEU A 8 10.29 -11.82 10.37
N ALA A 9 9.97 -12.38 11.55
CA ALA A 9 9.08 -11.76 12.52
C ALA A 9 9.63 -10.42 13.06
N ARG A 10 10.96 -10.31 13.28
CA ARG A 10 11.61 -9.09 13.71
C ARG A 10 11.53 -7.97 12.65
N LEU A 11 11.50 -8.32 11.36
CA LEU A 11 11.33 -7.36 10.29
C LEU A 11 9.85 -7.02 10.09
N SER A 12 8.97 -8.02 10.01
CA SER A 12 7.55 -7.81 9.71
C SER A 12 6.79 -7.14 10.86
N GLY A 13 7.12 -7.43 12.12
CA GLY A 13 6.43 -6.85 13.28
C GLY A 13 6.40 -5.32 13.27
N PRO A 14 7.57 -4.64 13.21
CA PRO A 14 7.59 -3.18 13.08
C PRO A 14 6.90 -2.66 11.83
N MET A 15 6.98 -3.38 10.69
CA MET A 15 6.30 -2.98 9.46
C MET A 15 4.77 -3.06 9.60
N ILE A 16 4.26 -4.10 10.27
CA ILE A 16 2.83 -4.22 10.61
C ILE A 16 2.40 -3.02 11.47
N ALA A 17 3.16 -2.72 12.54
CA ALA A 17 2.85 -1.58 13.41
C ALA A 17 2.87 -0.25 12.62
N THR A 18 3.83 -0.05 11.70
CA THR A 18 3.87 1.11 10.81
C THR A 18 2.57 1.27 10.02
N GLN A 19 2.06 0.18 9.45
CA GLN A 19 0.84 0.22 8.67
C GLN A 19 -0.39 0.53 9.53
N PHE A 20 -0.45 0.00 10.75
CA PHE A 20 -1.52 0.37 11.69
C PHE A 20 -1.48 1.84 12.08
N PHE A 21 -0.30 2.44 12.26
CA PHE A 21 -0.20 3.88 12.52
C PHE A 21 -0.66 4.71 11.31
N ILE A 22 -0.29 4.29 10.08
CA ILE A 22 -0.76 4.95 8.85
C ILE A 22 -2.30 4.84 8.72
N MET A 23 -2.87 3.66 8.98
CA MET A 23 -4.33 3.49 9.00
C MET A 23 -4.98 4.36 10.08
N GLY A 24 -4.37 4.47 11.25
CA GLY A 24 -4.83 5.32 12.33
C GLY A 24 -4.89 6.80 11.94
N MET A 25 -3.90 7.30 11.18
CA MET A 25 -3.96 8.67 10.67
C MET A 25 -5.15 8.88 9.73
N GLY A 26 -5.35 8.00 8.75
CA GLY A 26 -6.51 8.07 7.86
C GLY A 26 -7.85 8.00 8.60
N PHE A 27 -7.92 7.20 9.66
CA PHE A 27 -9.09 7.14 10.53
C PHE A 27 -9.32 8.47 11.26
N VAL A 28 -8.28 9.08 11.83
CA VAL A 28 -8.35 10.37 12.51
C VAL A 28 -8.79 11.47 11.56
N ASP A 29 -8.19 11.54 10.36
CA ASP A 29 -8.55 12.50 9.32
C ASP A 29 -10.05 12.42 8.98
N THR A 30 -10.54 11.19 8.74
CA THR A 30 -11.94 10.94 8.41
C THR A 30 -12.89 11.25 9.57
N ALA A 31 -12.54 10.79 10.78
CA ALA A 31 -13.39 10.97 11.96
C ALA A 31 -13.51 12.45 12.34
N MET A 32 -12.41 13.19 12.32
CA MET A 32 -12.42 14.61 12.71
C MET A 32 -13.09 15.49 11.66
N SER A 33 -12.86 15.22 10.36
CA SER A 33 -13.59 15.93 9.30
C SER A 33 -15.09 15.65 9.34
N GLY A 34 -15.48 14.39 9.65
CA GLY A 34 -16.88 13.99 9.76
C GLY A 34 -17.59 14.57 10.99
N GLN A 35 -16.87 14.78 12.10
CA GLN A 35 -17.42 15.47 13.28
C GLN A 35 -17.61 16.98 13.05
N TYR A 36 -16.81 17.57 12.17
CA TYR A 36 -16.96 18.98 11.80
C TYR A 36 -18.15 19.18 10.86
N SER A 37 -18.23 18.44 9.75
CA SER A 37 -19.30 18.55 8.77
C SER A 37 -19.36 17.29 7.89
N SER A 38 -20.57 16.86 7.55
CA SER A 38 -20.77 15.76 6.57
C SER A 38 -20.29 16.13 5.16
N LEU A 39 -20.35 17.42 4.81
CA LEU A 39 -19.88 17.94 3.53
C LEU A 39 -18.35 17.90 3.46
N ASP A 40 -17.66 18.32 4.54
CA ASP A 40 -16.20 18.24 4.63
C ASP A 40 -15.70 16.79 4.60
N LEU A 41 -16.39 15.88 5.30
CA LEU A 41 -16.11 14.44 5.21
C LEU A 41 -16.19 13.94 3.76
N ALA A 42 -17.25 14.32 3.04
CA ALA A 42 -17.42 13.93 1.64
C ALA A 42 -16.29 14.48 0.75
N GLY A 43 -15.91 15.76 0.95
CA GLY A 43 -14.83 16.41 0.21
C GLY A 43 -13.46 15.77 0.46
N VAL A 44 -13.11 15.52 1.73
CA VAL A 44 -11.85 14.84 2.11
C VAL A 44 -11.80 13.42 1.56
N ALA A 45 -12.88 12.66 1.70
CA ALA A 45 -12.96 11.30 1.18
C ALA A 45 -12.80 11.27 -0.35
N LEU A 46 -13.47 12.19 -1.06
CA LEU A 46 -13.36 12.31 -2.52
C LEU A 46 -11.96 12.70 -2.97
N GLY A 47 -11.30 13.62 -2.26
CA GLY A 47 -9.90 13.97 -2.50
C GLY A 47 -8.99 12.75 -2.35
N GLY A 48 -9.23 11.92 -1.35
CA GLY A 48 -8.51 10.67 -1.13
C GLY A 48 -8.62 9.67 -2.29
N VAL A 49 -9.77 9.59 -2.96
CA VAL A 49 -9.97 8.69 -4.12
C VAL A 49 -9.00 9.02 -5.27
N ILE A 50 -8.63 10.28 -5.45
CA ILE A 50 -7.65 10.71 -6.46
C ILE A 50 -6.22 10.59 -5.93
N LEU A 51 -5.99 11.04 -4.70
CA LEU A 51 -4.66 11.14 -4.11
C LEU A 51 -3.99 9.77 -3.93
N TRP A 52 -4.69 8.81 -3.33
CA TRP A 52 -4.08 7.55 -2.92
C TRP A 52 -3.64 6.64 -4.07
N PRO A 53 -4.43 6.44 -5.15
CA PRO A 53 -3.96 5.65 -6.29
C PRO A 53 -2.74 6.27 -6.98
N LEU A 54 -2.73 7.59 -7.16
CA LEU A 54 -1.58 8.30 -7.74
C LEU A 54 -0.35 8.16 -6.83
N PHE A 55 -0.52 8.36 -5.52
CA PHE A 55 0.57 8.16 -4.57
C PHE A 55 1.11 6.72 -4.61
N MET A 56 0.24 5.70 -4.68
CA MET A 56 0.63 4.29 -4.77
C MET A 56 1.40 3.98 -6.05
N LEU A 57 1.06 4.62 -7.18
CA LEU A 57 1.81 4.48 -8.42
C LEU A 57 3.26 4.93 -8.23
N PHE A 58 3.47 6.14 -7.74
CA PHE A 58 4.80 6.75 -7.64
C PHE A 58 5.62 6.17 -6.48
N SER A 59 5.03 5.98 -5.31
CA SER A 59 5.69 5.33 -4.17
C SER A 59 6.01 3.87 -4.46
N GLY A 60 5.15 3.18 -5.21
CA GLY A 60 5.36 1.81 -5.65
C GLY A 60 6.61 1.64 -6.52
N VAL A 61 6.91 2.62 -7.39
CA VAL A 61 8.18 2.63 -8.14
C VAL A 61 9.38 2.67 -7.20
N LEU A 62 9.32 3.50 -6.17
CA LEU A 62 10.39 3.66 -5.19
C LEU A 62 10.56 2.45 -4.26
N THR A 63 9.52 1.61 -4.13
CA THR A 63 9.61 0.33 -3.37
C THR A 63 10.70 -0.60 -3.92
N ALA A 64 11.12 -0.42 -5.19
CA ALA A 64 12.25 -1.14 -5.77
C ALA A 64 13.55 -0.98 -4.97
N LEU A 65 13.71 0.13 -4.25
CA LEU A 65 14.89 0.36 -3.41
C LEU A 65 15.05 -0.70 -2.32
N THR A 66 13.94 -1.20 -1.75
CA THR A 66 13.99 -2.21 -0.69
C THR A 66 14.74 -3.48 -1.11
N PRO A 67 14.36 -4.22 -2.17
CA PRO A 67 15.12 -5.39 -2.61
C PRO A 67 16.50 -5.05 -3.19
N MET A 68 16.66 -3.89 -3.85
CA MET A 68 17.96 -3.49 -4.40
C MET A 68 18.98 -3.22 -3.29
N VAL A 69 18.60 -2.50 -2.25
CA VAL A 69 19.42 -2.26 -1.07
C VAL A 69 19.71 -3.56 -0.32
N ALA A 70 18.69 -4.42 -0.13
CA ALA A 70 18.88 -5.71 0.54
C ALA A 70 19.88 -6.60 -0.23
N GLN A 71 19.86 -6.61 -1.57
CA GLN A 71 20.84 -7.34 -2.38
C GLN A 71 22.25 -6.74 -2.26
N ALA A 72 22.37 -5.40 -2.25
CA ALA A 72 23.66 -4.72 -2.05
C ALA A 72 24.27 -5.05 -0.67
N VAL A 73 23.45 -5.13 0.37
CA VAL A 73 23.89 -5.55 1.71
C VAL A 73 24.31 -7.02 1.71
N GLY A 74 23.54 -7.88 1.04
CA GLY A 74 23.85 -9.31 0.94
C GLY A 74 25.15 -9.60 0.19
N SER A 75 25.48 -8.80 -0.81
CA SER A 75 26.75 -8.88 -1.55
C SER A 75 27.93 -8.19 -0.87
N GLU A 76 27.77 -7.77 0.40
CA GLU A 76 28.77 -7.02 1.19
C GLU A 76 29.17 -5.66 0.56
N ASN A 77 28.46 -5.20 -0.47
CA ASN A 77 28.73 -3.94 -1.17
C ASN A 77 27.88 -2.80 -0.60
N ARG A 78 28.05 -2.47 0.68
CA ARG A 78 27.28 -1.41 1.34
C ARG A 78 27.54 -0.01 0.76
N THR A 79 28.70 0.21 0.18
CA THR A 79 29.07 1.52 -0.43
C THR A 79 28.27 1.83 -1.70
N SER A 80 27.65 0.82 -2.34
CA SER A 80 26.75 1.03 -3.47
C SER A 80 25.35 1.53 -3.06
N VAL A 81 24.99 1.41 -1.78
CA VAL A 81 23.66 1.81 -1.27
C VAL A 81 23.48 3.33 -1.28
N GLY A 82 24.51 4.10 -0.88
CA GLY A 82 24.45 5.56 -0.89
C GLY A 82 24.14 6.16 -2.25
N PRO A 83 24.89 5.81 -3.32
CA PRO A 83 24.57 6.20 -4.69
C PRO A 83 23.15 5.84 -5.11
N LEU A 84 22.67 4.64 -4.76
CA LEU A 84 21.32 4.19 -5.10
C LEU A 84 20.24 5.06 -4.42
N ILE A 85 20.41 5.38 -3.13
CA ILE A 85 19.49 6.27 -2.40
C ILE A 85 19.49 7.68 -3.00
N ARG A 86 20.67 8.24 -3.34
CA ARG A 86 20.74 9.56 -3.97
C ARG A 86 20.02 9.62 -5.31
N GLN A 87 20.13 8.58 -6.14
CA GLN A 87 19.36 8.51 -7.39
C GLN A 87 17.85 8.30 -7.12
N GLY A 88 17.49 7.50 -6.13
CA GLY A 88 16.10 7.40 -5.66
C GLY A 88 15.54 8.74 -5.18
N ALA A 89 16.33 9.56 -4.50
CA ALA A 89 15.92 10.89 -4.06
C ALA A 89 15.65 11.86 -5.24
N TRP A 90 16.42 11.78 -6.32
CA TRP A 90 16.13 12.53 -7.55
C TRP A 90 14.80 12.10 -8.19
N ILE A 91 14.56 10.79 -8.28
CA ILE A 91 13.26 10.26 -8.76
C ILE A 91 12.14 10.75 -7.84
N ALA A 92 12.35 10.73 -6.52
CA ALA A 92 11.38 11.21 -5.54
C ALA A 92 11.04 12.69 -5.71
N LEU A 93 12.03 13.54 -5.99
CA LEU A 93 11.80 14.97 -6.26
C LEU A 93 10.97 15.17 -7.53
N ILE A 94 11.28 14.44 -8.61
CA ILE A 94 10.50 14.49 -9.86
C ILE A 94 9.06 14.02 -9.59
N PHE A 95 8.89 12.90 -8.90
CA PHE A 95 7.57 12.34 -8.59
C PHE A 95 6.77 13.23 -7.64
N GLY A 96 7.43 13.82 -6.64
CA GLY A 96 6.81 14.80 -5.75
C GLY A 96 6.29 16.01 -6.49
N GLY A 97 7.08 16.55 -7.43
CA GLY A 97 6.67 17.64 -8.32
C GLY A 97 5.52 17.25 -9.26
N MET A 98 5.56 16.03 -9.82
CA MET A 98 4.48 15.49 -10.65
C MET A 98 3.18 15.34 -9.85
N LEU A 99 3.25 14.72 -8.66
CA LEU A 99 2.09 14.55 -7.78
C LEU A 99 1.51 15.89 -7.35
N PHE A 100 2.38 16.83 -6.92
CA PHE A 100 1.98 18.21 -6.58
C PHE A 100 1.17 18.87 -7.68
N THR A 101 1.58 18.66 -8.93
CA THR A 101 0.90 19.23 -10.09
C THR A 101 -0.39 18.46 -10.42
N LEU A 102 -0.31 17.13 -10.51
CA LEU A 102 -1.44 16.30 -10.96
C LEU A 102 -2.66 16.41 -10.05
N VAL A 103 -2.48 16.39 -8.72
CA VAL A 103 -3.63 16.45 -7.79
C VAL A 103 -4.34 17.80 -7.81
N ARG A 104 -3.66 18.88 -8.22
CA ARG A 104 -4.26 20.22 -8.37
C ARG A 104 -5.12 20.36 -9.62
N PHE A 105 -4.92 19.48 -10.60
CA PHE A 105 -5.74 19.42 -11.81
C PHE A 105 -6.81 18.33 -11.73
N ALA A 106 -7.27 17.97 -10.53
CA ALA A 106 -8.28 16.91 -10.33
C ALA A 106 -9.72 17.39 -10.63
N GLU A 107 -10.00 18.69 -10.61
CA GLU A 107 -11.34 19.25 -10.80
C GLU A 107 -12.08 18.72 -12.03
N PRO A 108 -11.47 18.65 -13.25
CA PRO A 108 -12.16 18.11 -14.43
C PRO A 108 -12.64 16.67 -14.25
N ILE A 109 -11.96 15.89 -13.43
CA ILE A 109 -12.36 14.50 -13.13
C ILE A 109 -13.65 14.51 -12.32
N PHE A 110 -13.76 15.35 -11.30
CA PHE A 110 -14.96 15.47 -10.47
C PHE A 110 -16.16 15.98 -11.26
N VAL A 111 -15.95 16.96 -12.13
CA VAL A 111 -16.99 17.49 -13.03
C VAL A 111 -17.48 16.41 -13.99
N LEU A 112 -16.58 15.58 -14.56
CA LEU A 112 -16.92 14.48 -15.45
C LEU A 112 -17.83 13.45 -14.77
N PHE A 113 -17.62 13.20 -13.48
CA PHE A 113 -18.44 12.28 -12.68
C PHE A 113 -19.66 12.94 -12.04
N GLN A 114 -19.99 14.19 -12.41
CA GLN A 114 -21.16 14.95 -11.94
C GLN A 114 -21.25 15.05 -10.41
N VAL A 115 -20.12 15.20 -9.74
CA VAL A 115 -20.05 15.43 -8.30
C VAL A 115 -20.70 16.78 -7.97
N PRO A 116 -21.46 16.94 -6.85
CA PRO A 116 -22.00 18.22 -6.42
C PRO A 116 -20.91 19.28 -6.25
N GLU A 117 -21.19 20.52 -6.70
CA GLU A 117 -20.21 21.60 -6.76
C GLU A 117 -19.65 21.97 -5.38
N ASP A 118 -20.49 21.98 -4.35
CA ASP A 118 -20.13 22.22 -2.96
C ASP A 118 -19.10 21.21 -2.41
N VAL A 119 -19.21 19.91 -2.81
CA VAL A 119 -18.25 18.87 -2.47
C VAL A 119 -16.94 19.04 -3.25
N ILE A 120 -17.02 19.42 -4.55
CA ILE A 120 -15.85 19.68 -5.38
C ILE A 120 -14.98 20.78 -4.77
N VAL A 121 -15.58 21.88 -4.32
CA VAL A 121 -14.84 23.00 -3.72
C VAL A 121 -13.99 22.53 -2.54
N ILE A 122 -14.56 21.73 -1.64
CA ILE A 122 -13.84 21.22 -0.47
C ILE A 122 -12.78 20.18 -0.89
N ALA A 123 -13.09 19.29 -1.82
CA ALA A 123 -12.14 18.28 -2.31
C ALA A 123 -10.90 18.95 -2.96
N ILE A 124 -11.09 20.00 -3.75
CA ILE A 124 -9.99 20.75 -4.37
C ILE A 124 -9.20 21.56 -3.33
N ALA A 125 -9.87 22.17 -2.34
CA ALA A 125 -9.19 22.84 -1.24
C ALA A 125 -8.31 21.86 -0.45
N TYR A 126 -8.86 20.69 -0.07
CA TYR A 126 -8.12 19.60 0.58
C TYR A 126 -6.91 19.15 -0.26
N LEU A 127 -7.11 18.83 -1.54
CA LEU A 127 -6.04 18.37 -2.45
C LEU A 127 -4.96 19.44 -2.64
N SER A 128 -5.35 20.70 -2.76
CA SER A 128 -4.43 21.84 -2.90
C SER A 128 -3.55 21.99 -1.67
N ALA A 129 -4.14 21.89 -0.47
CA ALA A 129 -3.41 21.95 0.79
C ALA A 129 -2.49 20.71 0.96
N ALA A 130 -3.02 19.50 0.82
CA ALA A 130 -2.27 18.24 0.96
C ALA A 130 -1.12 18.14 -0.05
N SER A 131 -1.27 18.73 -1.26
CA SER A 131 -0.25 18.69 -2.31
C SER A 131 1.11 19.23 -1.87
N TRP A 132 1.15 20.21 -0.95
CA TRP A 132 2.40 20.76 -0.41
C TRP A 132 3.22 19.75 0.39
N GLY A 133 2.61 18.72 0.92
CA GLY A 133 3.29 17.62 1.61
C GLY A 133 3.83 16.55 0.68
N LEU A 134 3.33 16.43 -0.57
CA LEU A 134 3.67 15.33 -1.45
C LEU A 134 5.17 15.23 -1.80
N PRO A 135 5.90 16.32 -2.06
CA PRO A 135 7.35 16.24 -2.24
C PRO A 135 8.07 15.67 -1.01
N ALA A 136 7.61 16.04 0.19
CA ALA A 136 8.20 15.58 1.44
C ALA A 136 7.95 14.09 1.67
N VAL A 137 6.70 13.62 1.50
CA VAL A 137 6.37 12.22 1.76
C VAL A 137 7.02 11.28 0.74
N VAL A 138 7.17 11.67 -0.52
CA VAL A 138 7.84 10.84 -1.54
C VAL A 138 9.35 10.71 -1.22
N LEU A 139 9.99 11.78 -0.74
CA LEU A 139 11.36 11.71 -0.21
C LEU A 139 11.45 10.85 1.04
N TYR A 140 10.51 10.99 1.97
CA TYR A 140 10.44 10.18 3.18
C TYR A 140 10.34 8.69 2.86
N VAL A 141 9.40 8.28 1.97
CA VAL A 141 9.24 6.86 1.63
C VAL A 141 10.46 6.30 0.90
N THR A 142 11.20 7.11 0.14
CA THR A 142 12.49 6.72 -0.47
C THR A 142 13.49 6.30 0.60
N LEU A 143 13.69 7.14 1.61
CA LEU A 143 14.57 6.86 2.73
C LEU A 143 14.05 5.69 3.59
N ARG A 144 12.75 5.61 3.80
CA ARG A 144 12.10 4.50 4.49
C ARG A 144 12.38 3.17 3.80
N TYR A 145 12.17 3.06 2.49
CA TYR A 145 12.42 1.83 1.74
C TYR A 145 13.90 1.44 1.75
N ALA A 146 14.81 2.42 1.75
CA ALA A 146 16.23 2.16 1.94
C ALA A 146 16.53 1.63 3.36
N CYS A 147 15.97 2.23 4.41
CA CYS A 147 16.09 1.74 5.79
C CYS A 147 15.56 0.31 5.93
N GLU A 148 14.39 0.02 5.35
CA GLU A 148 13.79 -1.32 5.33
C GLU A 148 14.74 -2.32 4.63
N GLY A 149 15.30 -1.95 3.47
CA GLY A 149 16.29 -2.76 2.74
C GLY A 149 17.57 -3.03 3.54
N LEU A 150 17.99 -2.10 4.38
CA LEU A 150 19.09 -2.25 5.35
C LEU A 150 18.69 -3.10 6.57
N GLY A 151 17.44 -3.56 6.66
CA GLY A 151 16.91 -4.32 7.79
C GLY A 151 16.53 -3.47 9.01
N GLN A 152 16.49 -2.15 8.86
CA GLN A 152 16.15 -1.19 9.93
C GLN A 152 14.66 -0.80 9.86
N THR A 153 13.77 -1.72 10.27
CA THR A 153 12.31 -1.51 10.19
C THR A 153 11.73 -0.81 11.43
N VAL A 154 12.44 -0.83 12.55
CA VAL A 154 11.97 -0.20 13.81
C VAL A 154 11.93 1.32 13.69
N LEU A 155 12.89 1.92 12.97
CA LEU A 155 12.95 3.36 12.83
C LEU A 155 11.73 3.95 12.07
N PRO A 156 11.35 3.45 10.88
CA PRO A 156 10.11 3.86 10.23
C PRO A 156 8.87 3.68 11.12
N MET A 157 8.81 2.61 11.89
CA MET A 157 7.73 2.38 12.86
C MET A 157 7.65 3.49 13.92
N LEU A 158 8.79 3.87 14.50
CA LEU A 158 8.81 4.93 15.51
C LEU A 158 8.43 6.29 14.92
N ILE A 159 8.86 6.58 13.69
CA ILE A 159 8.45 7.80 12.98
C ILE A 159 6.93 7.78 12.78
N ALA A 160 6.38 6.73 12.16
CA ALA A 160 4.94 6.63 11.95
C ALA A 160 4.13 6.69 13.26
N GLY A 161 4.64 6.06 14.34
CA GLY A 161 4.02 6.14 15.66
C GLY A 161 4.04 7.54 16.28
N SER A 162 5.09 8.33 16.02
CA SER A 162 5.15 9.73 16.46
C SER A 162 4.29 10.66 15.59
N THR A 163 4.09 10.29 14.34
CA THR A 163 3.34 11.06 13.35
C THR A 163 1.84 11.08 13.66
N LEU A 164 1.29 9.97 14.13
CA LEU A 164 -0.15 9.84 14.45
C LEU A 164 -0.64 10.91 15.47
N PRO A 165 -0.04 11.09 16.66
CA PRO A 165 -0.46 12.14 17.57
C PRO A 165 -0.22 13.56 17.04
N VAL A 166 0.82 13.77 16.23
CA VAL A 166 1.09 15.07 15.57
C VAL A 166 -0.01 15.39 14.57
N ASN A 167 -0.39 14.42 13.72
CA ASN A 167 -1.49 14.56 12.77
C ASN A 167 -2.80 14.86 13.49
N ALA A 168 -3.14 14.11 14.55
CA ALA A 168 -4.35 14.33 15.33
C ALA A 168 -4.39 15.74 15.95
N ALA A 169 -3.28 16.22 16.51
CA ALA A 169 -3.18 17.55 17.09
C ALA A 169 -3.33 18.65 16.02
N LEU A 170 -2.69 18.47 14.86
CA LEU A 170 -2.79 19.41 13.74
C LEU A 170 -4.20 19.44 13.15
N ASN A 171 -4.84 18.29 12.98
CA ASN A 171 -6.24 18.21 12.57
C ASN A 171 -7.15 18.98 13.56
N TYR A 172 -6.96 18.76 14.87
CA TYR A 172 -7.75 19.46 15.89
C TYR A 172 -7.59 20.99 15.78
N VAL A 173 -6.37 21.46 15.58
CA VAL A 173 -6.06 22.89 15.51
C VAL A 173 -6.59 23.51 14.21
N LEU A 174 -6.40 22.85 13.06
CA LEU A 174 -6.67 23.44 11.74
C LEU A 174 -8.10 23.23 11.26
N ILE A 175 -8.73 22.11 11.58
CA ILE A 175 -10.13 21.85 11.23
C ILE A 175 -11.05 22.77 12.04
N TYR A 176 -10.83 22.85 13.36
CA TYR A 176 -11.72 23.55 14.29
C TYR A 176 -11.29 25.00 14.63
N GLY A 177 -10.19 25.49 14.08
CA GLY A 177 -9.76 26.88 14.25
C GLY A 177 -9.36 27.25 15.68
N VAL A 178 -8.71 26.33 16.40
CA VAL A 178 -8.31 26.56 17.80
C VAL A 178 -7.10 27.48 17.88
N PHE A 179 -6.88 28.14 19.01
CA PHE A 179 -5.81 29.11 19.28
C PHE A 179 -5.84 30.38 18.42
N GLY A 180 -7.02 30.78 17.93
CA GLY A 180 -7.17 32.00 17.14
C GLY A 180 -6.86 31.84 15.65
N LEU A 181 -6.67 30.62 15.20
CA LEU A 181 -6.60 30.31 13.76
C LEU A 181 -8.02 30.24 13.15
N PRO A 182 -8.17 30.50 11.84
CA PRO A 182 -9.46 30.34 11.18
C PRO A 182 -9.87 28.86 11.14
N GLU A 183 -11.17 28.61 11.21
CA GLU A 183 -11.73 27.29 10.96
C GLU A 183 -11.59 26.94 9.47
N LEU A 184 -10.81 25.93 9.14
CA LEU A 184 -10.53 25.55 7.74
C LEU A 184 -11.31 24.31 7.28
N GLY A 185 -11.97 23.58 8.21
CA GLY A 185 -12.72 22.38 7.86
C GLY A 185 -11.88 21.33 7.11
N GLY A 186 -12.39 20.84 5.98
CA GLY A 186 -11.68 19.86 5.14
C GLY A 186 -10.35 20.34 4.55
N GLU A 187 -10.22 21.62 4.26
CA GLU A 187 -8.93 22.23 3.87
C GLU A 187 -7.91 22.11 5.01
N GLY A 188 -8.34 22.33 6.26
CA GLY A 188 -7.53 22.18 7.46
C GLY A 188 -6.97 20.76 7.62
N CYS A 189 -7.76 19.75 7.28
CA CYS A 189 -7.29 18.35 7.21
C CYS A 189 -6.17 18.18 6.17
N GLY A 190 -6.29 18.82 5.00
CA GLY A 190 -5.25 18.82 3.96
C GLY A 190 -3.94 19.45 4.43
N TRP A 191 -4.01 20.59 5.12
CA TRP A 191 -2.84 21.26 5.72
C TRP A 191 -2.22 20.43 6.84
N ALA A 192 -3.04 19.81 7.71
CA ALA A 192 -2.55 18.91 8.76
C ALA A 192 -1.76 17.75 8.16
N THR A 193 -2.28 17.13 7.10
CA THR A 193 -1.62 16.06 6.36
C THR A 193 -0.29 16.54 5.73
N ALA A 194 -0.28 17.71 5.09
CA ALA A 194 0.92 18.27 4.49
C ALA A 194 2.03 18.55 5.52
N ILE A 195 1.69 19.19 6.64
CA ILE A 195 2.65 19.49 7.72
C ILE A 195 3.16 18.18 8.33
N THR A 196 2.31 17.20 8.51
CA THR A 196 2.66 15.86 9.01
C THR A 196 3.67 15.17 8.09
N MET A 197 3.50 15.24 6.78
CA MET A 197 4.45 14.69 5.79
C MET A 197 5.83 15.37 5.87
N TRP A 198 5.88 16.68 6.08
CA TRP A 198 7.14 17.39 6.34
C TRP A 198 7.77 17.03 7.68
N PHE A 199 6.95 16.79 8.70
CA PHE A 199 7.43 16.30 9.99
C PHE A 199 8.09 14.92 9.85
N GLU A 200 7.46 13.96 9.14
CA GLU A 200 8.04 12.64 8.83
C GLU A 200 9.42 12.76 8.18
N LEU A 201 9.50 13.56 7.12
CA LEU A 201 10.76 13.79 6.42
C LEU A 201 11.80 14.42 7.35
N SER A 202 11.43 15.42 8.14
CA SER A 202 12.34 16.12 9.06
C SER A 202 12.91 15.17 10.09
N VAL A 203 12.07 14.34 10.72
CA VAL A 203 12.53 13.33 11.67
C VAL A 203 13.44 12.30 10.99
N MET A 204 13.10 11.84 9.78
CA MET A 204 13.95 10.92 9.02
C MET A 204 15.31 11.53 8.69
N LEU A 205 15.37 12.81 8.32
CA LEU A 205 16.63 13.52 8.04
C LEU A 205 17.52 13.70 9.30
N LEU A 206 16.91 13.86 10.48
CA LEU A 206 17.68 13.88 11.74
C LEU A 206 18.35 12.53 12.01
N VAL A 207 17.74 11.43 11.57
CA VAL A 207 18.26 10.08 11.77
C VAL A 207 19.29 9.68 10.71
N ILE A 208 19.39 10.39 9.60
CA ILE A 208 20.37 10.12 8.53
C ILE A 208 21.82 10.07 9.04
N LYS A 209 22.12 10.76 10.14
CA LYS A 209 23.43 10.78 10.80
C LYS A 209 23.75 9.52 11.63
N ARG A 210 22.89 8.50 11.63
CA ARG A 210 23.17 7.26 12.35
C ARG A 210 24.28 6.46 11.65
N PRO A 211 25.22 5.85 12.42
CA PRO A 211 26.38 5.16 11.86
C PRO A 211 26.06 4.17 10.76
N TRP A 212 25.02 3.34 10.94
CA TRP A 212 24.62 2.30 9.99
C TRP A 212 24.12 2.84 8.64
N LEU A 213 23.72 4.13 8.57
CA LEU A 213 23.35 4.80 7.33
C LEU A 213 24.54 5.58 6.76
N LEU A 214 25.38 6.15 7.62
CA LEU A 214 26.63 6.79 7.20
C LEU A 214 27.57 5.79 6.52
N ASP A 215 27.67 4.56 7.03
CA ASP A 215 28.48 3.48 6.44
C ASP A 215 28.09 3.12 4.99
N THR A 216 26.92 3.59 4.51
CA THR A 216 26.49 3.43 3.12
C THR A 216 27.13 4.45 2.17
N GLY A 217 27.82 5.46 2.67
CA GLY A 217 28.37 6.55 1.87
C GLY A 217 27.29 7.51 1.33
N LEU A 218 26.12 7.58 1.98
CA LEU A 218 25.00 8.43 1.53
C LEU A 218 25.38 9.92 1.52
N LEU A 219 26.14 10.38 2.52
CA LEU A 219 26.52 11.78 2.69
C LEU A 219 27.93 12.10 2.19
N ASP A 220 28.68 11.11 1.66
CA ASP A 220 30.08 11.29 1.27
C ASP A 220 30.26 12.27 0.11
N ARG A 221 29.30 12.31 -0.78
CA ARG A 221 29.32 13.17 -1.97
C ARG A 221 27.94 13.49 -2.47
N PHE A 222 27.83 14.54 -3.26
CA PHE A 222 26.66 14.84 -4.06
C PHE A 222 26.78 14.16 -5.43
N ASP A 223 25.74 13.43 -5.85
CA ASP A 223 25.67 12.84 -7.18
C ASP A 223 24.54 13.51 -7.99
N TRP A 224 24.87 14.01 -9.16
CA TRP A 224 23.87 14.47 -10.13
C TRP A 224 23.02 13.29 -10.64
N PRO A 225 21.81 13.55 -11.18
CA PRO A 225 21.01 12.49 -11.81
C PRO A 225 21.80 11.73 -12.88
N ARG A 226 21.81 10.41 -12.80
CA ARG A 226 22.49 9.52 -13.74
C ARG A 226 21.49 8.54 -14.32
N PHE A 227 21.44 8.45 -15.65
CA PHE A 227 20.45 7.63 -16.35
C PHE A 227 20.53 6.15 -15.98
N ASP A 228 21.74 5.56 -15.97
CA ASP A 228 21.90 4.12 -15.75
C ASP A 228 21.36 3.63 -14.40
N PRO A 229 21.75 4.20 -13.24
CA PRO A 229 21.19 3.77 -11.95
C PRO A 229 19.70 4.07 -11.82
N MET A 230 19.23 5.21 -12.37
CA MET A 230 17.80 5.53 -12.37
C MET A 230 17.00 4.53 -13.21
N SER A 231 17.53 4.15 -14.39
CA SER A 231 16.87 3.15 -15.26
C SER A 231 16.73 1.79 -14.59
N SER A 232 17.72 1.39 -13.76
CA SER A 232 17.63 0.17 -12.96
C SER A 232 16.50 0.24 -11.94
N ILE A 233 16.35 1.37 -11.23
CA ILE A 233 15.22 1.59 -10.31
C ILE A 233 13.89 1.53 -11.08
N PHE A 234 13.78 2.20 -12.24
CA PHE A 234 12.57 2.17 -13.05
C PHE A 234 12.24 0.78 -13.58
N ARG A 235 13.25 0.01 -14.03
CA ARG A 235 13.05 -1.34 -14.57
C ARG A 235 12.41 -2.30 -13.56
N VAL A 236 12.78 -2.18 -12.29
CA VAL A 236 12.21 -2.98 -11.20
C VAL A 236 10.95 -2.33 -10.66
N GLY A 237 10.94 -1.02 -10.49
CA GLY A 237 9.94 -0.26 -9.77
C GLY A 237 8.66 0.02 -10.58
N VAL A 238 8.77 0.36 -11.87
CA VAL A 238 7.57 0.66 -12.68
C VAL A 238 6.58 -0.51 -12.68
N PRO A 239 7.01 -1.77 -12.86
CA PRO A 239 6.08 -2.89 -12.73
C PRO A 239 5.44 -2.99 -11.34
N ILE A 240 6.16 -2.64 -10.26
CA ILE A 240 5.61 -2.64 -8.89
C ILE A 240 4.56 -1.54 -8.75
N GLY A 241 4.91 -0.31 -9.14
CA GLY A 241 3.99 0.84 -9.07
C GLY A 241 2.72 0.61 -9.89
N LEU A 242 2.85 0.09 -11.11
CA LEU A 242 1.70 -0.25 -11.94
C LEU A 242 0.84 -1.35 -11.31
N THR A 243 1.44 -2.37 -10.69
CA THR A 243 0.68 -3.41 -9.99
C THR A 243 -0.20 -2.80 -8.90
N LEU A 244 0.38 -1.97 -8.03
CA LEU A 244 -0.34 -1.31 -6.93
C LEU A 244 -1.42 -0.34 -7.45
N PHE A 245 -1.11 0.43 -8.49
CA PHE A 245 -2.06 1.35 -9.10
C PHE A 245 -3.26 0.60 -9.71
N LEU A 246 -3.01 -0.44 -10.48
CA LEU A 246 -4.05 -1.25 -11.12
C LEU A 246 -4.95 -1.95 -10.10
N GLU A 247 -4.36 -2.45 -9.02
CA GLU A 247 -5.08 -3.05 -7.89
C GLU A 247 -5.99 -2.02 -7.22
N MET A 248 -5.45 -0.87 -6.79
CA MET A 248 -6.23 0.20 -6.16
C MET A 248 -7.35 0.72 -7.07
N THR A 249 -7.08 0.85 -8.36
CA THR A 249 -8.06 1.33 -9.33
C THR A 249 -9.23 0.36 -9.50
N VAL A 250 -9.00 -0.95 -9.49
CA VAL A 250 -10.08 -1.95 -9.56
C VAL A 250 -10.96 -1.89 -8.31
N PHE A 251 -10.37 -1.81 -7.11
CA PHE A 251 -11.15 -1.65 -5.88
C PHE A 251 -11.98 -0.36 -5.87
N ALA A 252 -11.40 0.76 -6.32
CA ALA A 252 -12.13 2.02 -6.45
C ALA A 252 -13.27 1.92 -7.47
N LEU A 253 -13.03 1.29 -8.61
CA LEU A 253 -14.05 1.09 -9.66
C LEU A 253 -15.19 0.19 -9.16
N ILE A 254 -14.89 -0.91 -8.48
CA ILE A 254 -15.92 -1.79 -7.90
C ILE A 254 -16.73 -1.03 -6.84
N SER A 255 -16.11 -0.24 -5.98
CA SER A 255 -16.81 0.58 -4.99
C SER A 255 -17.76 1.58 -5.67
N LEU A 256 -17.33 2.19 -6.78
CA LEU A 256 -18.19 3.07 -7.59
C LEU A 256 -19.38 2.32 -8.22
N LEU A 257 -19.14 1.13 -8.77
CA LEU A 257 -20.17 0.30 -9.37
C LEU A 257 -21.19 -0.19 -8.32
N VAL A 258 -20.74 -0.57 -7.14
CA VAL A 258 -21.58 -0.92 -6.00
C VAL A 258 -22.45 0.26 -5.57
N GLY A 259 -21.95 1.49 -5.72
CA GLY A 259 -22.71 2.73 -5.49
C GLY A 259 -24.03 2.79 -6.27
N SER A 260 -24.08 2.22 -7.48
CA SER A 260 -25.29 2.18 -8.31
C SER A 260 -26.34 1.14 -7.84
N ILE A 261 -25.98 0.21 -6.92
CA ILE A 261 -26.89 -0.82 -6.42
C ILE A 261 -27.80 -0.27 -5.31
N GLY A 262 -27.26 0.58 -4.42
CA GLY A 262 -28.04 1.21 -3.36
C GLY A 262 -27.25 1.41 -2.06
N VAL A 263 -27.86 2.14 -1.12
CA VAL A 263 -27.22 2.59 0.12
C VAL A 263 -26.81 1.42 1.00
N THR A 264 -27.66 0.40 1.15
CA THR A 264 -27.37 -0.82 1.93
C THR A 264 -26.13 -1.55 1.37
N ALA A 265 -26.01 -1.65 0.03
CA ALA A 265 -24.87 -2.27 -0.63
C ALA A 265 -23.58 -1.47 -0.42
N ILE A 266 -23.64 -0.13 -0.47
CA ILE A 266 -22.50 0.75 -0.16
C ILE A 266 -22.02 0.52 1.26
N GLY A 267 -22.95 0.52 2.24
CA GLY A 267 -22.63 0.29 3.66
C GLY A 267 -21.95 -1.06 3.86
N ALA A 268 -22.53 -2.13 3.34
CA ALA A 268 -21.97 -3.47 3.46
C ALA A 268 -20.60 -3.61 2.78
N ASN A 269 -20.44 -3.04 1.57
CA ASN A 269 -19.15 -3.03 0.85
C ASN A 269 -18.06 -2.27 1.62
N THR A 270 -18.42 -1.15 2.23
CA THR A 270 -17.47 -0.33 3.02
C THR A 270 -16.99 -1.09 4.26
N ILE A 271 -17.91 -1.73 4.99
CA ILE A 271 -17.55 -2.54 6.18
C ILE A 271 -16.68 -3.73 5.77
N ALA A 272 -17.08 -4.47 4.74
CA ALA A 272 -16.33 -5.61 4.22
C ALA A 272 -14.93 -5.19 3.75
N GLY A 273 -14.81 -4.06 3.04
CA GLY A 273 -13.55 -3.49 2.58
C GLY A 273 -12.63 -3.08 3.74
N ASN A 274 -13.15 -2.46 4.79
CA ASN A 274 -12.37 -2.09 5.98
C ASN A 274 -11.83 -3.34 6.70
N LEU A 275 -12.67 -4.35 6.90
CA LEU A 275 -12.26 -5.61 7.52
C LEU A 275 -11.23 -6.36 6.65
N ASN A 276 -11.43 -6.37 5.34
CA ASN A 276 -10.48 -6.91 4.37
C ASN A 276 -9.12 -6.23 4.50
N TRP A 277 -9.07 -4.90 4.50
CA TRP A 277 -7.83 -4.14 4.61
C TRP A 277 -7.12 -4.38 5.94
N PHE A 278 -7.87 -4.45 7.04
CA PHE A 278 -7.32 -4.73 8.37
C PHE A 278 -6.59 -6.08 8.42
N VAL A 279 -7.18 -7.11 7.79
CA VAL A 279 -6.57 -8.45 7.69
C VAL A 279 -5.38 -8.43 6.72
N PHE A 280 -5.46 -7.71 5.60
CA PHE A 280 -4.45 -7.66 4.54
C PHE A 280 -3.12 -7.02 4.95
N VAL A 281 -3.12 -6.11 5.92
CA VAL A 281 -1.90 -5.42 6.41
C VAL A 281 -0.81 -6.41 6.85
N ILE A 282 -1.18 -7.51 7.48
CA ILE A 282 -0.23 -8.50 7.99
C ILE A 282 0.50 -9.25 6.86
N PRO A 283 -0.18 -9.89 5.88
CA PRO A 283 0.50 -10.57 4.79
C PRO A 283 1.26 -9.61 3.86
N MET A 284 0.78 -8.38 3.67
CA MET A 284 1.51 -7.34 2.93
C MET A 284 2.86 -7.02 3.59
N SER A 285 2.87 -6.84 4.91
CA SER A 285 4.10 -6.59 5.69
C SER A 285 5.02 -7.80 5.72
N LEU A 286 4.45 -9.02 5.80
CA LEU A 286 5.20 -10.28 5.71
C LEU A 286 5.86 -10.44 4.33
N GLY A 287 5.16 -10.08 3.24
CA GLY A 287 5.69 -10.06 1.88
C GLY A 287 6.84 -9.07 1.72
N SER A 288 6.72 -7.88 2.33
CA SER A 288 7.80 -6.88 2.34
C SER A 288 9.03 -7.39 3.10
N ALA A 289 8.85 -8.02 4.27
CA ALA A 289 9.93 -8.65 5.03
C ALA A 289 10.58 -9.80 4.24
N ALA A 290 9.78 -10.59 3.53
CA ALA A 290 10.28 -11.63 2.63
C ALA A 290 11.13 -11.05 1.49
N SER A 291 10.70 -9.93 0.90
CA SER A 291 11.46 -9.23 -0.14
C SER A 291 12.86 -8.84 0.35
N ILE A 292 12.97 -8.35 1.58
CA ILE A 292 14.26 -8.01 2.20
C ILE A 292 15.12 -9.26 2.40
N ARG A 293 14.57 -10.33 2.99
CA ARG A 293 15.34 -11.54 3.30
C ARG A 293 15.77 -12.32 2.05
N VAL A 294 14.85 -12.48 1.08
CA VAL A 294 15.16 -13.10 -0.21
C VAL A 294 16.19 -12.26 -0.96
N GLY A 295 16.00 -10.94 -1.03
CA GLY A 295 16.95 -10.02 -1.65
C GLY A 295 18.34 -10.13 -1.03
N PHE A 296 18.45 -10.14 0.29
CA PHE A 296 19.72 -10.32 0.99
C PHE A 296 20.44 -11.62 0.57
N TYR A 297 19.74 -12.75 0.56
CA TYR A 297 20.36 -14.02 0.17
C TYR A 297 20.69 -14.11 -1.32
N VAL A 298 19.89 -13.47 -2.17
CA VAL A 298 20.22 -13.34 -3.61
C VAL A 298 21.52 -12.54 -3.77
N GLY A 299 21.68 -11.44 -3.06
CA GLY A 299 22.92 -10.67 -3.04
C GLY A 299 24.13 -11.46 -2.55
N ALA A 300 23.94 -12.27 -1.48
CA ALA A 300 24.95 -13.17 -0.94
C ALA A 300 25.22 -14.41 -1.82
N LYS A 301 24.50 -14.57 -2.96
CA LYS A 301 24.56 -15.75 -3.84
C LYS A 301 24.19 -17.08 -3.14
N ASP A 302 23.51 -17.00 -1.99
CA ASP A 302 22.96 -18.17 -1.30
C ASP A 302 21.50 -18.40 -1.72
N TYR A 303 21.35 -18.95 -2.94
CA TYR A 303 20.03 -19.18 -3.53
C TYR A 303 19.22 -20.27 -2.80
N GLN A 304 19.91 -21.17 -2.07
CA GLN A 304 19.24 -22.18 -1.25
C GLN A 304 18.57 -21.54 -0.03
N ALA A 305 19.26 -20.65 0.66
CA ALA A 305 18.70 -19.90 1.77
C ALA A 305 17.55 -18.96 1.28
N ALA A 306 17.69 -18.31 0.13
CA ALA A 306 16.62 -17.54 -0.48
C ALA A 306 15.35 -18.38 -0.70
N ALA A 307 15.49 -19.59 -1.27
CA ALA A 307 14.38 -20.52 -1.47
C ALA A 307 13.77 -21.03 -0.16
N GLN A 308 14.60 -21.24 0.89
CA GLN A 308 14.11 -21.62 2.22
C GLN A 308 13.28 -20.53 2.86
N VAL A 309 13.72 -19.26 2.78
CA VAL A 309 12.96 -18.11 3.25
C VAL A 309 11.63 -18.00 2.50
N ALA A 310 11.65 -18.15 1.17
CA ALA A 310 10.43 -18.13 0.36
C ALA A 310 9.41 -19.18 0.83
N ARG A 311 9.85 -20.45 1.01
CA ARG A 311 8.98 -21.53 1.50
C ARG A 311 8.45 -21.25 2.92
N LEU A 312 9.31 -20.77 3.83
CA LEU A 312 8.91 -20.42 5.19
C LEU A 312 7.83 -19.32 5.17
N THR A 313 8.04 -18.27 4.35
CA THR A 313 7.10 -17.17 4.26
C THR A 313 5.75 -17.62 3.71
N ILE A 314 5.74 -18.48 2.68
CA ILE A 314 4.49 -19.04 2.12
C ILE A 314 3.76 -19.85 3.21
N PHE A 315 4.48 -20.67 3.97
CA PHE A 315 3.87 -21.45 5.05
C PHE A 315 3.27 -20.58 6.15
N VAL A 316 3.99 -19.54 6.59
CA VAL A 316 3.50 -18.60 7.62
C VAL A 316 2.30 -17.82 7.11
N SER A 317 2.33 -17.38 5.85
CA SER A 317 1.21 -16.68 5.22
C SER A 317 -0.02 -17.57 5.08
N ALA A 318 0.14 -18.82 4.66
CA ALA A 318 -0.96 -19.76 4.57
C ALA A 318 -1.57 -20.04 5.96
N ALA A 319 -0.74 -20.26 6.99
CA ALA A 319 -1.23 -20.42 8.35
C ALA A 319 -2.01 -19.19 8.85
N TYR A 320 -1.51 -17.99 8.55
CA TYR A 320 -2.23 -16.75 8.86
C TYR A 320 -3.54 -16.62 8.06
N ALA A 321 -3.55 -17.00 6.78
CA ALA A 321 -4.75 -16.98 5.94
C ALA A 321 -5.86 -17.85 6.50
N PHE A 322 -5.53 -19.06 7.00
CA PHE A 322 -6.48 -19.94 7.69
C PHE A 322 -6.97 -19.34 9.01
N LEU A 323 -6.10 -18.69 9.78
CA LEU A 323 -6.50 -17.97 10.99
C LEU A 323 -7.48 -16.83 10.65
N ALA A 324 -7.16 -16.01 9.66
CA ALA A 324 -8.00 -14.92 9.20
C ALA A 324 -9.37 -15.43 8.70
N PHE A 325 -9.36 -16.51 7.91
CA PHE A 325 -10.57 -17.20 7.48
C PHE A 325 -11.44 -17.59 8.67
N ALA A 326 -10.85 -18.29 9.67
CA ALA A 326 -11.59 -18.72 10.85
C ALA A 326 -12.16 -17.53 11.65
N VAL A 327 -11.37 -16.46 11.86
CA VAL A 327 -11.82 -15.25 12.56
C VAL A 327 -12.98 -14.58 11.85
N LEU A 328 -12.90 -14.43 10.52
CA LEU A 328 -13.97 -13.80 9.74
C LEU A 328 -15.25 -14.65 9.71
N ILE A 329 -15.12 -15.98 9.60
CA ILE A 329 -16.28 -16.89 9.62
C ILE A 329 -16.95 -16.91 11.01
N LEU A 330 -16.16 -17.03 12.08
CA LEU A 330 -16.71 -17.07 13.46
C LEU A 330 -17.25 -15.71 13.90
N GLY A 331 -16.65 -14.63 13.45
CA GLY A 331 -17.05 -13.26 13.79
C GLY A 331 -18.08 -12.64 12.83
N ARG A 332 -18.54 -13.36 11.79
CA ARG A 332 -19.35 -12.78 10.70
C ARG A 332 -20.63 -12.07 11.17
N ASP A 333 -21.25 -12.57 12.23
CA ASP A 333 -22.51 -12.04 12.76
C ASP A 333 -22.31 -10.90 13.76
N ASP A 334 -21.09 -10.74 14.31
CA ASP A 334 -20.78 -9.75 15.37
C ASP A 334 -19.89 -8.60 14.84
N LEU A 335 -18.93 -8.89 13.95
CA LEU A 335 -18.05 -7.85 13.40
C LEU A 335 -18.78 -6.71 12.70
N PRO A 336 -19.83 -6.97 11.88
CA PRO A 336 -20.58 -5.88 11.24
C PRO A 336 -21.31 -4.97 12.23
N LYS A 337 -21.74 -5.49 13.40
CA LYS A 337 -22.44 -4.74 14.44
C LYS A 337 -21.56 -3.67 15.09
N ILE A 338 -20.23 -3.80 15.01
CA ILE A 338 -19.28 -2.78 15.47
C ILE A 338 -19.38 -1.52 14.62
N TYR A 339 -19.77 -1.66 13.34
CA TYR A 339 -19.81 -0.57 12.38
C TYR A 339 -21.21 0.01 12.14
N SER A 340 -22.25 -0.81 12.22
CA SER A 340 -23.63 -0.40 11.91
C SER A 340 -24.63 -1.06 12.84
N SER A 341 -25.68 -0.29 13.18
CA SER A 341 -26.89 -0.79 13.87
C SER A 341 -28.03 -1.14 12.90
N ASP A 342 -27.86 -0.85 11.60
CA ASP A 342 -28.86 -1.16 10.58
C ASP A 342 -28.85 -2.67 10.30
N ALA A 343 -30.00 -3.31 10.54
CA ALA A 343 -30.13 -4.76 10.42
C ALA A 343 -29.92 -5.28 8.98
N GLU A 344 -30.32 -4.51 7.96
CA GLU A 344 -30.13 -4.92 6.56
C GLU A 344 -28.65 -4.84 6.16
N VAL A 345 -27.96 -3.77 6.57
CA VAL A 345 -26.51 -3.61 6.33
C VAL A 345 -25.73 -4.69 7.05
N VAL A 346 -26.07 -4.99 8.30
CA VAL A 346 -25.43 -6.04 9.11
C VAL A 346 -25.62 -7.42 8.47
N ALA A 347 -26.84 -7.76 8.06
CA ALA A 347 -27.14 -9.04 7.42
C ALA A 347 -26.38 -9.21 6.10
N LEU A 348 -26.43 -8.20 5.21
CA LEU A 348 -25.72 -8.24 3.94
C LEU A 348 -24.19 -8.31 4.13
N THR A 349 -23.67 -7.61 5.14
CA THR A 349 -22.23 -7.67 5.47
C THR A 349 -21.85 -9.06 5.99
N ALA A 350 -22.69 -9.71 6.79
CA ALA A 350 -22.45 -11.08 7.28
C ALA A 350 -22.35 -12.08 6.12
N ASP A 351 -23.20 -11.94 5.10
CA ASP A 351 -23.12 -12.76 3.88
C ASP A 351 -21.84 -12.44 3.06
N LEU A 352 -21.48 -11.15 2.95
CA LEU A 352 -20.22 -10.74 2.31
C LEU A 352 -19.00 -11.33 3.02
N LEU A 353 -18.98 -11.38 4.35
CA LEU A 353 -17.85 -11.90 5.11
C LEU A 353 -17.56 -13.38 4.84
N LEU A 354 -18.55 -14.17 4.42
CA LEU A 354 -18.32 -15.54 3.93
C LEU A 354 -17.43 -15.54 2.67
N ILE A 355 -17.73 -14.64 1.74
CA ILE A 355 -16.97 -14.51 0.50
C ILE A 355 -15.59 -13.90 0.79
N VAL A 356 -15.54 -12.87 1.62
CA VAL A 356 -14.28 -12.21 2.02
C VAL A 356 -13.38 -13.18 2.78
N ALA A 357 -13.91 -14.05 3.62
CA ALA A 357 -13.11 -15.08 4.29
C ALA A 357 -12.45 -16.03 3.29
N CYS A 358 -13.21 -16.53 2.29
CA CYS A 358 -12.65 -17.35 1.21
C CYS A 358 -11.62 -16.56 0.36
N TYR A 359 -11.94 -15.32 0.03
CA TYR A 359 -11.04 -14.39 -0.66
C TYR A 359 -9.70 -14.26 0.07
N GLN A 360 -9.71 -14.10 1.41
CA GLN A 360 -8.51 -13.91 2.21
C GLN A 360 -7.54 -15.10 2.15
N LEU A 361 -8.02 -16.32 1.92
CA LEU A 361 -7.13 -17.49 1.75
C LEU A 361 -6.15 -17.28 0.57
N PHE A 362 -6.63 -16.66 -0.49
CA PHE A 362 -5.83 -16.37 -1.67
C PHE A 362 -5.10 -15.04 -1.58
N ASP A 363 -5.75 -14.00 -1.02
CA ASP A 363 -5.21 -12.65 -0.93
C ASP A 363 -3.97 -12.58 -0.02
N CYS A 364 -4.02 -13.18 1.16
CA CYS A 364 -2.86 -13.30 2.05
C CYS A 364 -1.69 -14.00 1.36
N THR A 365 -1.99 -15.05 0.59
CA THR A 365 -0.96 -15.82 -0.10
C THR A 365 -0.38 -15.04 -1.27
N GLN A 366 -1.20 -14.39 -2.09
CA GLN A 366 -0.74 -13.61 -3.25
C GLN A 366 0.14 -12.43 -2.82
N ALA A 367 -0.22 -11.69 -1.75
CA ALA A 367 0.57 -10.57 -1.27
C ALA A 367 2.01 -10.98 -0.88
N THR A 368 2.16 -12.12 -0.20
CA THR A 368 3.46 -12.66 0.16
C THR A 368 4.24 -13.20 -1.03
N LEU A 369 3.58 -13.86 -1.98
CA LEU A 369 4.22 -14.36 -3.21
C LEU A 369 4.78 -13.22 -4.07
N ILE A 370 4.01 -12.13 -4.22
CA ILE A 370 4.47 -10.91 -4.91
C ILE A 370 5.68 -10.32 -4.17
N GLY A 371 5.64 -10.27 -2.83
CA GLY A 371 6.77 -9.82 -2.01
C GLY A 371 8.04 -10.66 -2.21
N ILE A 372 7.93 -11.98 -2.27
CA ILE A 372 9.03 -12.90 -2.56
C ILE A 372 9.61 -12.62 -3.96
N LEU A 373 8.76 -12.47 -4.98
CA LEU A 373 9.18 -12.16 -6.35
C LEU A 373 9.89 -10.81 -6.45
N ARG A 374 9.44 -9.80 -5.68
CA ARG A 374 10.15 -8.51 -5.55
C ARG A 374 11.58 -8.72 -5.00
N GLY A 375 11.77 -9.62 -4.03
CA GLY A 375 13.09 -9.96 -3.49
C GLY A 375 14.04 -10.53 -4.55
N TYR A 376 13.52 -11.31 -5.49
CA TYR A 376 14.26 -11.79 -6.68
C TYR A 376 14.39 -10.71 -7.77
N LYS A 377 13.80 -9.52 -7.64
CA LYS A 377 13.63 -8.51 -8.71
C LYS A 377 12.82 -9.00 -9.92
N ASP A 378 12.08 -10.09 -9.79
CA ASP A 378 11.15 -10.57 -10.80
C ASP A 378 9.82 -9.83 -10.66
N THR A 379 9.68 -8.67 -11.27
CA THR A 379 8.54 -7.76 -11.07
C THR A 379 7.64 -7.64 -12.30
N LYS A 380 8.17 -7.85 -13.52
CA LYS A 380 7.40 -7.71 -14.76
C LYS A 380 6.31 -8.78 -14.92
N ILE A 381 6.64 -10.05 -14.68
CA ILE A 381 5.67 -11.14 -14.84
C ILE A 381 4.58 -11.04 -13.77
N PRO A 382 4.88 -10.81 -12.48
CA PRO A 382 3.87 -10.54 -11.47
C PRO A 382 2.92 -9.39 -11.85
N MET A 383 3.40 -8.31 -12.45
CA MET A 383 2.56 -7.22 -12.93
C MET A 383 1.51 -7.69 -13.94
N PHE A 384 1.91 -8.49 -14.93
CA PHE A 384 0.98 -9.04 -15.93
C PHE A 384 0.02 -10.05 -15.33
N ILE A 385 0.46 -10.87 -14.37
CA ILE A 385 -0.40 -11.81 -13.63
C ILE A 385 -1.46 -11.01 -12.85
N SER A 386 -1.07 -9.96 -12.12
CA SER A 386 -2.00 -9.11 -11.38
C SER A 386 -2.97 -8.37 -12.30
N TRP A 387 -2.47 -7.80 -13.41
CA TRP A 387 -3.31 -7.14 -14.40
C TRP A 387 -4.36 -8.10 -14.96
N SER A 388 -3.97 -9.32 -15.36
CA SER A 388 -4.91 -10.30 -15.90
C SER A 388 -5.93 -10.76 -14.85
N GLY A 389 -5.51 -10.97 -13.60
CA GLY A 389 -6.39 -11.38 -12.51
C GLY A 389 -7.42 -10.32 -12.15
N TYR A 390 -6.99 -9.08 -11.97
CA TYR A 390 -7.91 -7.99 -11.57
C TYR A 390 -8.77 -7.48 -12.73
N TRP A 391 -8.18 -7.22 -13.90
CA TRP A 391 -8.86 -6.54 -15.01
C TRP A 391 -9.54 -7.47 -16.00
N LEU A 392 -8.94 -8.63 -16.31
CA LEU A 392 -9.51 -9.57 -17.28
C LEU A 392 -10.39 -10.65 -16.63
N LEU A 393 -10.24 -10.91 -15.32
CA LEU A 393 -11.04 -11.92 -14.64
C LEU A 393 -11.95 -11.30 -13.57
N ALA A 394 -11.39 -10.63 -12.54
CA ALA A 394 -12.18 -10.15 -11.41
C ALA A 394 -13.27 -9.16 -11.84
N LEU A 395 -12.92 -8.13 -12.60
CA LEU A 395 -13.85 -7.08 -13.02
C LEU A 395 -14.94 -7.62 -13.95
N PRO A 396 -14.65 -8.35 -15.05
CA PRO A 396 -15.71 -8.89 -15.91
C PRO A 396 -16.62 -9.88 -15.19
N VAL A 397 -16.08 -10.81 -14.40
CA VAL A 397 -16.88 -11.75 -13.62
C VAL A 397 -17.75 -11.02 -12.59
N GLY A 398 -17.17 -10.02 -11.90
CA GLY A 398 -17.89 -9.16 -10.97
C GLY A 398 -19.07 -8.43 -11.62
N LEU A 399 -18.88 -7.88 -12.82
CA LEU A 399 -19.95 -7.24 -13.60
C LEU A 399 -21.04 -8.24 -14.02
N ILE A 400 -20.65 -9.42 -14.51
CA ILE A 400 -21.59 -10.46 -14.94
C ILE A 400 -22.45 -10.93 -13.76
N LEU A 401 -21.84 -11.24 -12.63
CA LEU A 401 -22.58 -11.73 -11.45
C LEU A 401 -23.28 -10.59 -10.70
N GLY A 402 -22.62 -9.44 -10.56
CA GLY A 402 -23.15 -8.31 -9.80
C GLY A 402 -24.39 -7.67 -10.42
N TRP A 403 -24.46 -7.62 -11.74
CA TRP A 403 -25.63 -7.10 -12.47
C TRP A 403 -26.53 -8.19 -13.06
N GLY A 404 -26.17 -9.46 -12.91
CA GLY A 404 -26.99 -10.57 -13.41
C GLY A 404 -27.06 -10.64 -14.93
N LEU A 405 -25.99 -10.25 -15.65
CA LEU A 405 -25.98 -10.21 -17.12
C LEU A 405 -26.18 -11.58 -17.78
N LEU A 406 -25.80 -12.67 -17.12
CA LEU A 406 -25.92 -14.05 -17.61
C LEU A 406 -26.70 -14.95 -16.64
N GLY A 407 -27.40 -14.39 -15.62
CA GLY A 407 -28.12 -15.17 -14.64
C GLY A 407 -28.74 -14.32 -13.52
N PRO A 408 -28.92 -14.85 -12.32
CA PRO A 408 -29.46 -14.09 -11.19
C PRO A 408 -28.53 -12.94 -10.80
N ASN A 409 -29.13 -11.82 -10.41
CA ASN A 409 -28.40 -10.64 -9.90
C ASN A 409 -27.94 -10.91 -8.45
N TRP A 410 -26.63 -11.00 -8.25
CA TRP A 410 -26.01 -11.21 -6.92
C TRP A 410 -25.62 -9.89 -6.23
N GLY A 411 -25.80 -8.76 -6.90
CA GLY A 411 -25.47 -7.45 -6.35
C GLY A 411 -24.00 -7.36 -5.90
N VAL A 412 -23.79 -6.80 -4.72
CA VAL A 412 -22.44 -6.62 -4.16
C VAL A 412 -21.71 -7.95 -3.93
N LEU A 413 -22.42 -9.04 -3.64
CA LEU A 413 -21.83 -10.38 -3.48
C LEU A 413 -21.14 -10.84 -4.77
N GLY A 414 -21.74 -10.57 -5.93
CA GLY A 414 -21.18 -10.92 -7.24
C GLY A 414 -19.85 -10.22 -7.52
N PHE A 415 -19.71 -8.96 -7.14
CA PHE A 415 -18.44 -8.24 -7.28
C PHE A 415 -17.32 -8.84 -6.41
N TRP A 416 -17.63 -9.22 -5.16
CA TRP A 416 -16.67 -9.87 -4.27
C TRP A 416 -16.29 -11.29 -4.70
N VAL A 417 -17.23 -12.04 -5.29
CA VAL A 417 -16.91 -13.33 -5.92
C VAL A 417 -15.97 -13.13 -7.10
N GLY A 418 -16.20 -12.12 -7.94
CA GLY A 418 -15.30 -11.77 -9.03
C GLY A 418 -13.89 -11.45 -8.53
N LEU A 419 -13.76 -10.61 -7.48
CA LEU A 419 -12.48 -10.32 -6.82
C LEU A 419 -11.80 -11.60 -6.30
N GLY A 420 -12.55 -12.49 -5.64
CA GLY A 420 -12.03 -13.74 -5.12
C GLY A 420 -11.44 -14.65 -6.19
N LEU A 421 -12.13 -14.78 -7.33
CA LEU A 421 -11.64 -15.55 -8.47
C LEU A 421 -10.38 -14.92 -9.10
N GLY A 422 -10.36 -13.58 -9.22
CA GLY A 422 -9.19 -12.85 -9.73
C GLY A 422 -7.98 -13.01 -8.85
N VAL A 423 -8.13 -12.90 -7.54
CA VAL A 423 -7.03 -13.06 -6.58
C VAL A 423 -6.57 -14.52 -6.48
N ALA A 424 -7.49 -15.49 -6.59
CA ALA A 424 -7.13 -16.90 -6.68
C ALA A 424 -6.28 -17.20 -7.93
N TRP A 425 -6.63 -16.59 -9.07
CA TRP A 425 -5.82 -16.62 -10.29
C TRP A 425 -4.42 -16.06 -10.05
N ILE A 426 -4.33 -14.87 -9.44
CA ILE A 426 -3.05 -14.22 -9.15
C ILE A 426 -2.21 -15.11 -8.22
N ALA A 427 -2.79 -15.61 -7.12
CA ALA A 427 -2.10 -16.47 -6.18
C ALA A 427 -1.55 -17.75 -6.83
N GLY A 428 -2.37 -18.43 -7.69
CA GLY A 428 -1.97 -19.63 -8.40
C GLY A 428 -0.78 -19.40 -9.34
N PHE A 429 -0.86 -18.39 -10.21
CA PHE A 429 0.20 -18.08 -11.16
C PHE A 429 1.44 -17.49 -10.49
N ALA A 430 1.28 -16.66 -9.45
CA ALA A 430 2.40 -16.16 -8.65
C ALA A 430 3.13 -17.30 -7.92
N LEU A 431 2.43 -18.30 -7.38
CA LEU A 431 3.03 -19.48 -6.77
C LEU A 431 3.86 -20.28 -7.78
N LEU A 432 3.29 -20.55 -8.96
CA LEU A 432 4.02 -21.20 -10.04
C LEU A 432 5.28 -20.41 -10.43
N ARG A 433 5.17 -19.07 -10.50
CA ARG A 433 6.29 -18.20 -10.81
C ARG A 433 7.37 -18.23 -9.73
N VAL A 434 7.01 -18.21 -8.44
CA VAL A 434 7.96 -18.34 -7.33
C VAL A 434 8.71 -19.68 -7.43
N ILE A 435 8.00 -20.79 -7.68
CA ILE A 435 8.61 -22.12 -7.83
C ILE A 435 9.58 -22.14 -9.01
N GLN A 436 9.21 -21.57 -10.14
CA GLN A 436 10.06 -21.52 -11.35
C GLN A 436 11.30 -20.65 -11.11
N THR A 437 11.15 -19.48 -10.50
CA THR A 437 12.24 -18.53 -10.26
C THR A 437 13.21 -19.08 -9.22
N SER A 438 12.71 -19.62 -8.09
CA SER A 438 13.54 -20.15 -7.01
C SER A 438 14.38 -21.38 -7.40
N LYS A 439 14.01 -22.11 -8.47
CA LYS A 439 14.74 -23.28 -8.98
C LYS A 439 15.73 -22.95 -10.12
N ASN A 440 15.67 -21.74 -10.68
CA ASN A 440 16.47 -21.39 -11.86
C ASN A 440 17.51 -20.31 -11.50
N VAL A 441 18.73 -20.76 -11.20
CA VAL A 441 19.86 -19.90 -10.80
C VAL A 441 20.18 -18.86 -11.87
N GLU A 442 20.24 -19.27 -13.16
CA GLU A 442 20.55 -18.33 -14.26
C GLU A 442 19.53 -17.20 -14.36
N ARG A 443 18.24 -17.51 -14.07
CA ARG A 443 17.17 -16.50 -14.04
C ARG A 443 17.39 -15.52 -12.89
N ILE A 444 17.73 -16.04 -11.69
CA ILE A 444 17.99 -15.20 -10.51
C ILE A 444 19.17 -14.27 -10.80
N GLU A 445 20.26 -14.79 -11.34
CA GLU A 445 21.45 -13.99 -11.69
C GLU A 445 21.16 -12.91 -12.73
N ARG A 446 20.36 -13.23 -13.75
CA ARG A 446 19.90 -12.23 -14.75
C ARG A 446 19.11 -11.09 -14.10
N PHE A 447 18.24 -11.37 -13.14
CA PHE A 447 17.49 -10.34 -12.42
C PHE A 447 18.36 -9.57 -11.43
N ALA A 448 19.30 -10.24 -10.79
CA ALA A 448 20.24 -9.60 -9.86
C ALA A 448 21.18 -8.62 -10.56
N ALA A 449 21.55 -8.88 -11.82
CA ALA A 449 22.41 -8.03 -12.64
C ALA A 449 21.76 -6.68 -13.05
N VAL A 450 20.46 -6.52 -12.85
CA VAL A 450 19.70 -5.27 -13.07
C VAL A 450 19.75 -4.42 -11.81
#